data_e22cec49d1e93103e8fd8839ec3a2f5d
#
_entry.id   e22cec49d1e93103e8fd8839ec3a2f5d
#
_cell.length_a   1.000
_cell.length_b   1.000
_cell.length_c   1.000
_cell.angle_alpha   90.00
_cell.angle_beta   90.00
_cell.angle_gamma   90.00
#
_symmetry.space_group_name_H-M   'P 1'
#
loop_
_entity.id
_entity.type
_entity.pdbx_description
1 polymer ?
#
loop_
_entity_poly.entity_id
_entity_poly.type
_entity_poly.pdbx_seq_one_letter_code
_entity_poly.pdbx_strand_id
1 'polypeptide(L)'
;MEGARLVSELIEQYHPKTILDLGAGKGYFSILAASYGAQVDAVEDTSVRNLYPDYLKVHPSVTFYESKISEFKITKNYDFIIAKHIVMYMDKEYVLGAFISSIYDHLNRWGLVFLTYHHSDSELMNEKDWVVKYTLEDFKYLGKNFTVKDFGDYANPASGINKEYKIWYVILQKN
;
A
#
# COMPACT_ATOMS: atom_id res chain seq x y z
N MET A 1 -7.97 13.29 4.95
CA MET A 1 -6.60 12.71 4.88
C MET A 1 -6.32 12.39 3.40
N GLU A 2 -5.30 13.01 2.80
CA GLU A 2 -5.06 13.01 1.34
C GLU A 2 -4.91 11.60 0.74
N GLY A 3 -4.11 10.73 1.36
CA GLY A 3 -3.99 9.36 0.87
C GLY A 3 -5.29 8.56 0.86
N ALA A 4 -6.24 8.88 1.74
CA ALA A 4 -7.58 8.28 1.73
C ALA A 4 -8.41 8.79 0.56
N ARG A 5 -8.31 10.08 0.24
CA ARG A 5 -8.96 10.67 -0.92
C ARG A 5 -8.47 10.02 -2.21
N LEU A 6 -7.17 9.88 -2.37
CA LEU A 6 -6.58 9.21 -3.54
C LEU A 6 -7.08 7.77 -3.71
N VAL A 7 -7.11 6.98 -2.63
CA VAL A 7 -7.61 5.60 -2.69
C VAL A 7 -9.11 5.57 -2.99
N SER A 8 -9.93 6.48 -2.40
CA SER A 8 -11.36 6.59 -2.74
C SER A 8 -11.56 6.88 -4.21
N GLU A 9 -10.85 7.87 -4.75
CA GLU A 9 -10.94 8.27 -6.16
C GLU A 9 -10.58 7.11 -7.10
N LEU A 10 -9.54 6.32 -6.76
CA LEU A 10 -9.17 5.13 -7.51
C LEU A 10 -10.27 4.05 -7.46
N ILE A 11 -10.86 3.81 -6.29
CA ILE A 11 -11.95 2.84 -6.15
C ILE A 11 -13.18 3.32 -6.95
N GLU A 12 -13.54 4.59 -6.87
CA GLU A 12 -14.64 5.16 -7.63
C GLU A 12 -14.43 5.15 -9.13
N GLN A 13 -13.20 5.37 -9.59
CA GLN A 13 -12.88 5.41 -11.02
C GLN A 13 -12.80 4.01 -11.65
N TYR A 14 -12.17 3.07 -10.94
CA TYR A 14 -11.82 1.76 -11.51
C TYR A 14 -12.76 0.63 -11.06
N HIS A 15 -13.59 0.85 -10.03
CA HIS A 15 -14.54 -0.13 -9.49
C HIS A 15 -13.96 -1.53 -9.25
N PRO A 16 -12.79 -1.64 -8.57
CA PRO A 16 -12.15 -2.93 -8.30
C PRO A 16 -13.09 -3.83 -7.49
N LYS A 17 -13.19 -5.11 -7.88
CA LYS A 17 -14.03 -6.09 -7.20
C LYS A 17 -13.27 -6.83 -6.11
N THR A 18 -11.97 -6.98 -6.28
CA THR A 18 -11.08 -7.68 -5.36
C THR A 18 -9.90 -6.79 -4.99
N ILE A 19 -9.67 -6.62 -3.69
CA ILE A 19 -8.63 -5.73 -3.16
C ILE A 19 -7.78 -6.48 -2.15
N LEU A 20 -6.47 -6.30 -2.22
CA LEU A 20 -5.53 -6.73 -1.18
C LEU A 20 -4.96 -5.48 -0.47
N ASP A 21 -5.17 -5.40 0.84
CA ASP A 21 -4.66 -4.31 1.69
C ASP A 21 -3.49 -4.84 2.54
N LEU A 22 -2.26 -4.60 2.07
CA LEU A 22 -1.03 -5.03 2.73
C LEU A 22 -0.59 -3.99 3.76
N GLY A 23 -0.48 -4.43 5.02
CA GLY A 23 -0.25 -3.53 6.14
C GLY A 23 -1.50 -2.70 6.46
N ALA A 24 -2.63 -3.37 6.58
CA ALA A 24 -3.95 -2.74 6.72
C ALA A 24 -4.08 -1.81 7.95
N GLY A 25 -3.21 -1.95 8.95
CA GLY A 25 -3.19 -1.12 10.14
C GLY A 25 -4.53 -1.17 10.89
N LYS A 26 -5.17 -0.02 11.02
CA LYS A 26 -6.52 0.06 11.61
C LYS A 26 -7.65 -0.34 10.64
N GLY A 27 -7.32 -0.81 9.45
CA GLY A 27 -8.27 -1.27 8.45
C GLY A 27 -9.08 -0.17 7.76
N TYR A 28 -8.61 1.06 7.82
CA TYR A 28 -9.34 2.18 7.21
C TYR A 28 -9.61 1.95 5.73
N PHE A 29 -8.59 1.55 4.97
CA PHE A 29 -8.75 1.31 3.52
C PHE A 29 -9.54 0.04 3.24
N SER A 30 -9.37 -1.00 4.05
CA SER A 30 -10.14 -2.23 3.94
C SER A 30 -11.64 -1.97 4.09
N ILE A 31 -12.06 -1.21 5.11
CA ILE A 31 -13.47 -0.85 5.33
C ILE A 31 -13.98 0.10 4.25
N LEU A 32 -13.18 1.09 3.87
CA LEU A 32 -13.52 2.00 2.78
C LEU A 32 -13.80 1.20 1.49
N ALA A 33 -12.89 0.31 1.09
CA ALA A 33 -13.04 -0.52 -0.09
C ALA A 33 -14.27 -1.44 -0.01
N ALA A 34 -14.51 -2.07 1.15
CA ALA A 34 -15.69 -2.89 1.38
C ALA A 34 -16.99 -2.10 1.29
N SER A 35 -17.01 -0.82 1.72
CA SER A 35 -18.18 0.05 1.59
C SER A 35 -18.54 0.39 0.15
N TYR A 36 -17.58 0.31 -0.78
CA TYR A 36 -17.81 0.39 -2.22
C TYR A 36 -18.14 -0.97 -2.87
N GLY A 37 -18.32 -2.02 -2.07
CA GLY A 37 -18.75 -3.34 -2.54
C GLY A 37 -17.61 -4.26 -2.98
N ALA A 38 -16.35 -3.91 -2.72
CA ALA A 38 -15.22 -4.79 -2.98
C ALA A 38 -15.12 -5.92 -1.94
N GLN A 39 -14.60 -7.08 -2.37
CA GLN A 39 -14.10 -8.12 -1.47
C GLN A 39 -12.65 -7.80 -1.12
N VAL A 40 -12.33 -7.75 0.15
CA VAL A 40 -11.02 -7.29 0.62
C VAL A 40 -10.33 -8.37 1.42
N ASP A 41 -9.10 -8.68 1.05
CA ASP A 41 -8.16 -9.42 1.89
C ASP A 41 -7.25 -8.40 2.59
N ALA A 42 -7.32 -8.32 3.91
CA ALA A 42 -6.55 -7.39 4.74
C ALA A 42 -5.46 -8.14 5.51
N VAL A 43 -4.21 -7.73 5.36
CA VAL A 43 -3.04 -8.36 6.00
C VAL A 43 -2.39 -7.38 6.96
N GLU A 44 -2.20 -7.79 8.22
CA GLU A 44 -1.49 -7.00 9.23
C GLU A 44 -0.80 -7.90 10.25
N ASP A 45 0.37 -7.49 10.71
CA ASP A 45 1.06 -8.07 11.86
C ASP A 45 0.60 -7.39 13.15
N THR A 46 -0.34 -8.00 13.86
CA THR A 46 -0.90 -7.44 15.09
C THR A 46 0.09 -7.45 16.24
N SER A 47 1.17 -8.23 16.18
CA SER A 47 2.19 -8.31 17.23
C SER A 47 2.91 -6.98 17.44
N VAL A 48 2.98 -6.16 16.40
CA VAL A 48 3.70 -4.87 16.43
C VAL A 48 2.86 -3.75 17.03
N ARG A 49 1.53 -3.82 17.03
CA ARG A 49 0.70 -2.66 17.40
C ARG A 49 -0.54 -2.91 18.22
N ASN A 50 -0.92 -4.04 18.65
CA ASN A 50 -2.15 -4.24 19.47
C ASN A 50 -3.38 -3.37 19.04
N LEU A 51 -3.47 -3.03 17.74
CA LEU A 51 -4.29 -1.92 17.23
C LEU A 51 -5.44 -2.37 16.34
N TYR A 52 -5.70 -3.69 16.28
CA TYR A 52 -6.70 -4.19 15.35
C TYR A 52 -8.11 -3.95 15.88
N PRO A 53 -8.93 -3.20 15.20
CA PRO A 53 -10.33 -3.07 15.57
C PRO A 53 -11.04 -4.41 15.31
N ASP A 54 -11.70 -4.95 16.34
CA ASP A 54 -12.44 -6.21 16.23
C ASP A 54 -13.49 -6.20 15.10
N TYR A 55 -14.00 -5.02 14.72
CA TYR A 55 -14.99 -4.89 13.66
C TYR A 55 -14.49 -5.32 12.27
N LEU A 56 -13.17 -5.25 12.00
CA LEU A 56 -12.62 -5.75 10.74
C LEU A 56 -12.71 -7.26 10.61
N LYS A 57 -12.59 -7.95 11.73
CA LYS A 57 -12.66 -9.41 11.77
C LYS A 57 -14.07 -9.94 11.50
N VAL A 58 -15.08 -9.08 11.62
CA VAL A 58 -16.51 -9.47 11.47
C VAL A 58 -17.17 -8.82 10.26
N HIS A 59 -16.47 -7.97 9.49
CA HIS A 59 -17.05 -7.36 8.30
C HIS A 59 -17.20 -8.41 7.18
N PRO A 60 -18.40 -8.61 6.61
CA PRO A 60 -18.67 -9.75 5.70
C PRO A 60 -17.84 -9.70 4.39
N SER A 61 -17.42 -8.52 3.96
CA SER A 61 -16.62 -8.34 2.74
C SER A 61 -15.12 -8.23 3.01
N VAL A 62 -14.66 -8.41 4.25
CA VAL A 62 -13.24 -8.34 4.62
C VAL A 62 -12.81 -9.68 5.21
N THR A 63 -11.82 -10.30 4.58
CA THR A 63 -11.10 -11.44 5.15
C THR A 63 -9.80 -10.92 5.76
N PHE A 64 -9.64 -11.14 7.05
CA PHE A 64 -8.45 -10.70 7.77
C PHE A 64 -7.43 -11.81 7.93
N TYR A 65 -6.17 -11.49 7.60
CA TYR A 65 -5.01 -12.37 7.77
C TYR A 65 -4.03 -11.73 8.76
N GLU A 66 -3.86 -12.39 9.90
CA GLU A 66 -2.82 -12.01 10.86
C GLU A 66 -1.49 -12.62 10.42
N SER A 67 -0.64 -11.80 9.81
CA SER A 67 0.64 -12.24 9.25
C SER A 67 1.58 -11.06 9.03
N LYS A 68 2.87 -11.32 9.15
CA LYS A 68 3.87 -10.42 8.59
C LYS A 68 3.77 -10.44 7.08
N ILE A 69 3.96 -9.27 6.45
CA ILE A 69 3.88 -9.14 4.99
C ILE A 69 4.93 -10.02 4.30
N SER A 70 6.13 -10.13 4.89
CA SER A 70 7.22 -10.99 4.36
C SER A 70 6.92 -12.50 4.43
N GLU A 71 5.97 -12.90 5.25
CA GLU A 71 5.55 -14.31 5.44
C GLU A 71 4.22 -14.61 4.72
N PHE A 72 3.47 -13.58 4.38
CA PHE A 72 2.17 -13.72 3.72
C PHE A 72 2.36 -14.15 2.26
N LYS A 73 1.76 -15.27 1.90
CA LYS A 73 1.76 -15.76 0.52
C LYS A 73 0.48 -15.31 -0.18
N ILE A 74 0.63 -14.48 -1.19
CA ILE A 74 -0.49 -14.10 -2.05
C ILE A 74 -0.87 -15.33 -2.88
N THR A 75 -2.13 -15.73 -2.84
CA THR A 75 -2.64 -16.95 -3.51
C THR A 75 -3.82 -16.69 -4.44
N LYS A 76 -4.29 -15.47 -4.50
CA LYS A 76 -5.40 -15.03 -5.35
C LYS A 76 -4.95 -13.88 -6.24
N ASN A 77 -5.74 -13.58 -7.26
CA ASN A 77 -5.54 -12.39 -8.07
C ASN A 77 -6.45 -11.26 -7.60
N TYR A 78 -5.96 -10.03 -7.72
CA TYR A 78 -6.63 -8.82 -7.26
C TYR A 78 -6.70 -7.77 -8.37
N ASP A 79 -7.76 -6.97 -8.34
CA ASP A 79 -7.91 -5.80 -9.23
C ASP A 79 -7.13 -4.60 -8.69
N PHE A 80 -6.95 -4.54 -7.38
CA PHE A 80 -6.24 -3.45 -6.74
C PHE A 80 -5.47 -3.94 -5.51
N ILE A 81 -4.20 -3.54 -5.39
CA ILE A 81 -3.35 -3.83 -4.24
C ILE A 81 -2.94 -2.51 -3.60
N ILE A 82 -3.19 -2.38 -2.30
CA ILE A 82 -2.80 -1.23 -1.49
C ILE A 82 -1.62 -1.63 -0.63
N ALA A 83 -0.53 -0.84 -0.68
CA ALA A 83 0.68 -1.05 0.11
C ALA A 83 1.14 0.29 0.71
N LYS A 84 0.36 0.76 1.70
CA LYS A 84 0.55 2.08 2.30
C LYS A 84 1.44 2.01 3.53
N HIS A 85 2.53 2.79 3.53
CA HIS A 85 3.48 2.92 4.64
C HIS A 85 4.15 1.60 5.06
N ILE A 86 4.38 0.69 4.12
CA ILE A 86 5.02 -0.59 4.41
C ILE A 86 6.40 -0.75 3.76
N VAL A 87 6.57 -0.32 2.50
CA VAL A 87 7.83 -0.56 1.77
C VAL A 87 9.04 0.14 2.41
N MET A 88 8.80 1.22 3.13
CA MET A 88 9.84 1.95 3.85
C MET A 88 10.48 1.17 5.01
N TYR A 89 9.87 0.08 5.44
CA TYR A 89 10.37 -0.81 6.51
C TYR A 89 10.96 -2.11 5.97
N MET A 90 11.05 -2.25 4.65
CA MET A 90 11.55 -3.43 3.97
C MET A 90 12.86 -3.13 3.26
N ASP A 91 13.69 -4.14 3.08
CA ASP A 91 14.89 -4.04 2.26
C ASP A 91 14.55 -3.61 0.82
N LYS A 92 15.34 -2.67 0.26
CA LYS A 92 15.06 -2.07 -1.04
C LYS A 92 15.17 -3.08 -2.19
N GLU A 93 16.17 -3.95 -2.15
CA GLU A 93 16.37 -4.98 -3.19
C GLU A 93 15.22 -5.98 -3.15
N TYR A 94 14.79 -6.37 -1.94
CA TYR A 94 13.62 -7.21 -1.77
C TYR A 94 12.36 -6.56 -2.35
N VAL A 95 12.11 -5.28 -2.04
CA VAL A 95 10.93 -4.57 -2.54
C VAL A 95 10.94 -4.47 -4.06
N LEU A 96 12.02 -4.00 -4.66
CA LEU A 96 12.11 -3.79 -6.11
C LEU A 96 12.23 -5.11 -6.90
N GLY A 97 12.59 -6.19 -6.24
CA GLY A 97 12.69 -7.54 -6.80
C GLY A 97 11.47 -8.40 -6.45
N ALA A 98 11.63 -9.24 -5.42
CA ALA A 98 10.68 -10.30 -5.10
C ALA A 98 9.28 -9.80 -4.70
N PHE A 99 9.20 -8.71 -3.92
CA PHE A 99 7.90 -8.19 -3.46
C PHE A 99 7.06 -7.63 -4.63
N ILE A 100 7.65 -6.78 -5.47
CA ILE A 100 6.95 -6.21 -6.64
C ILE A 100 6.64 -7.30 -7.68
N SER A 101 7.54 -8.29 -7.86
CA SER A 101 7.27 -9.44 -8.74
C SER A 101 6.05 -10.23 -8.24
N SER A 102 5.99 -10.52 -6.93
CA SER A 102 4.84 -11.21 -6.35
C SER A 102 3.54 -10.42 -6.51
N ILE A 103 3.58 -9.09 -6.34
CA ILE A 103 2.44 -8.21 -6.61
C ILE A 103 2.01 -8.32 -8.08
N TYR A 104 2.97 -8.23 -9.01
CA TYR A 104 2.69 -8.32 -10.44
C TYR A 104 2.02 -9.64 -10.82
N ASP A 105 2.54 -10.75 -10.32
CA ASP A 105 2.02 -12.10 -10.62
C ASP A 105 0.57 -12.27 -10.16
N HIS A 106 0.18 -11.58 -9.08
CA HIS A 106 -1.15 -11.67 -8.47
C HIS A 106 -2.07 -10.47 -8.77
N LEU A 107 -1.69 -9.59 -9.69
CA LEU A 107 -2.61 -8.59 -10.23
C LEU A 107 -3.34 -9.15 -11.44
N ASN A 108 -4.63 -8.86 -11.52
CA ASN A 108 -5.41 -9.02 -12.75
C ASN A 108 -4.86 -8.11 -13.86
N ARG A 109 -5.14 -8.41 -15.09
CA ARG A 109 -4.80 -7.53 -16.21
C ARG A 109 -5.42 -6.16 -15.99
N TRP A 110 -4.64 -5.09 -16.16
CA TRP A 110 -5.00 -3.71 -15.87
C TRP A 110 -5.23 -3.39 -14.38
N GLY A 111 -4.94 -4.34 -13.50
CA GLY A 111 -4.99 -4.13 -12.06
C GLY A 111 -4.02 -3.05 -11.60
N LEU A 112 -4.34 -2.39 -10.49
CA LEU A 112 -3.61 -1.26 -9.95
C LEU A 112 -2.86 -1.61 -8.68
N VAL A 113 -1.75 -0.92 -8.45
CA VAL A 113 -1.04 -0.89 -7.17
C VAL A 113 -0.95 0.56 -6.70
N PHE A 114 -1.34 0.81 -5.47
CA PHE A 114 -1.07 2.06 -4.77
C PHE A 114 0.03 1.83 -3.72
N LEU A 115 1.18 2.43 -3.95
CA LEU A 115 2.32 2.36 -3.04
C LEU A 115 2.59 3.72 -2.43
N THR A 116 2.95 3.78 -1.14
CA THR A 116 3.53 4.98 -0.55
C THR A 116 4.93 4.72 -0.02
N TYR A 117 5.80 5.70 -0.14
CA TYR A 117 7.20 5.60 0.21
C TYR A 117 7.77 6.92 0.76
N HIS A 118 8.95 6.88 1.36
CA HIS A 118 9.73 8.07 1.68
C HIS A 118 10.71 8.35 0.57
N HIS A 119 10.71 9.61 0.10
CA HIS A 119 11.63 10.04 -0.95
C HIS A 119 13.05 10.22 -0.39
N SER A 120 14.06 10.03 -1.24
CA SER A 120 15.47 10.23 -0.88
C SER A 120 15.78 11.63 -0.35
N ASP A 121 15.04 12.64 -0.81
CA ASP A 121 15.24 14.04 -0.42
C ASP A 121 14.47 14.44 0.84
N SER A 122 13.81 13.49 1.52
CA SER A 122 13.07 13.77 2.76
C SER A 122 14.03 14.04 3.91
N GLU A 123 14.21 15.31 4.28
CA GLU A 123 15.10 15.76 5.37
C GLU A 123 14.71 15.16 6.73
N LEU A 124 13.41 15.06 7.03
CA LEU A 124 12.91 14.55 8.32
C LEU A 124 13.25 13.08 8.57
N MET A 125 13.53 12.32 7.52
CA MET A 125 13.87 10.89 7.62
C MET A 125 15.38 10.65 7.52
N ASN A 126 16.20 11.69 7.40
CA ASN A 126 17.66 11.56 7.41
C ASN A 126 18.21 11.10 8.75
N GLU A 127 17.46 11.34 9.84
CA GLU A 127 17.84 10.96 11.21
C GLU A 127 17.42 9.51 11.57
N LYS A 128 16.71 8.80 10.67
CA LYS A 128 16.21 7.45 10.92
C LYS A 128 16.85 6.43 9.98
N ASP A 129 17.96 5.86 10.38
CA ASP A 129 18.73 4.89 9.59
C ASP A 129 17.95 3.62 9.19
N TRP A 130 16.82 3.35 9.86
CA TRP A 130 15.98 2.18 9.61
C TRP A 130 14.87 2.42 8.57
N VAL A 131 14.72 3.65 8.06
CA VAL A 131 13.74 3.96 7.00
C VAL A 131 14.41 3.87 5.64
N VAL A 132 13.91 2.96 4.82
CA VAL A 132 14.36 2.82 3.44
C VAL A 132 13.72 3.90 2.56
N LYS A 133 14.54 4.54 1.75
CA LYS A 133 14.14 5.64 0.87
C LYS A 133 14.16 5.21 -0.59
N TYR A 134 13.22 5.77 -1.35
CA TYR A 134 13.05 5.48 -2.75
C TYR A 134 13.03 6.78 -3.57
N THR A 135 13.25 6.64 -4.87
CA THR A 135 13.02 7.67 -5.87
C THR A 135 11.95 7.20 -6.83
N LEU A 136 11.37 8.11 -7.61
CA LEU A 136 10.44 7.72 -8.67
C LEU A 136 11.13 6.82 -9.72
N GLU A 137 12.42 7.03 -9.98
CA GLU A 137 13.18 6.22 -10.94
C GLU A 137 13.27 4.75 -10.53
N ASP A 138 13.32 4.46 -9.22
CA ASP A 138 13.27 3.08 -8.73
C ASP A 138 12.00 2.35 -9.23
N PHE A 139 10.86 3.05 -9.29
CA PHE A 139 9.59 2.48 -9.76
C PHE A 139 9.43 2.55 -11.28
N LYS A 140 9.99 3.55 -11.96
CA LYS A 140 10.01 3.61 -13.43
C LYS A 140 10.83 2.48 -14.06
N TYR A 141 11.86 1.99 -13.38
CA TYR A 141 12.63 0.84 -13.84
C TYR A 141 11.78 -0.43 -13.97
N LEU A 142 10.65 -0.49 -13.26
CA LEU A 142 9.65 -1.56 -13.38
C LEU A 142 8.83 -1.51 -14.68
N GLY A 143 9.06 -0.51 -15.53
CA GLY A 143 8.25 -0.15 -16.71
C GLY A 143 8.08 -1.20 -17.80
N LYS A 144 8.80 -2.33 -17.74
CA LYS A 144 8.50 -3.46 -18.63
C LYS A 144 7.18 -4.16 -18.28
N ASN A 145 6.81 -4.14 -17.00
CA ASN A 145 5.68 -4.86 -16.44
C ASN A 145 4.55 -3.91 -16.03
N PHE A 146 4.90 -2.69 -15.65
CA PHE A 146 3.94 -1.70 -15.15
C PHE A 146 4.01 -0.39 -15.94
N THR A 147 2.87 0.24 -16.07
CA THR A 147 2.78 1.65 -16.46
C THR A 147 2.59 2.49 -15.20
N VAL A 148 3.42 3.53 -15.01
CA VAL A 148 3.17 4.53 -13.97
C VAL A 148 1.99 5.39 -14.40
N LYS A 149 0.88 5.28 -13.69
CA LYS A 149 -0.37 6.02 -13.97
C LYS A 149 -0.35 7.40 -13.35
N ASP A 150 0.16 7.48 -12.13
CA ASP A 150 0.25 8.73 -11.39
C ASP A 150 1.32 8.62 -10.30
N PHE A 151 1.84 9.77 -9.86
CA PHE A 151 2.78 9.87 -8.75
C PHE A 151 2.74 11.28 -8.18
N GLY A 152 3.10 11.42 -6.92
CA GLY A 152 3.14 12.72 -6.26
C GLY A 152 3.48 12.61 -4.78
N ASP A 153 3.21 13.67 -4.06
CA ASP A 153 3.37 13.72 -2.61
C ASP A 153 2.16 14.36 -1.93
N TYR A 154 2.00 14.07 -0.66
CA TYR A 154 1.02 14.72 0.19
C TYR A 154 1.55 14.93 1.61
N ALA A 155 1.05 15.97 2.29
CA ALA A 155 1.37 16.23 3.67
C ALA A 155 0.81 15.15 4.60
N ASN A 156 1.61 14.65 5.53
CA ASN A 156 1.16 13.74 6.58
C ASN A 156 1.11 14.44 7.93
N PRO A 157 -0.06 14.94 8.37
CA PRO A 157 -0.21 15.68 9.61
C PRO A 157 -0.13 14.80 10.88
N ALA A 158 -0.05 13.49 10.76
CA ALA A 158 -0.26 12.55 11.86
C ALA A 158 0.93 12.36 12.80
N SER A 159 2.01 13.11 12.66
CA SER A 159 3.26 12.76 13.35
C SER A 159 3.43 13.34 14.74
N GLY A 160 2.56 14.23 15.22
CA GLY A 160 2.78 14.95 16.49
C GLY A 160 4.07 15.80 16.53
N ILE A 161 4.82 15.81 15.44
CA ILE A 161 5.99 16.64 15.21
C ILE A 161 5.49 17.91 14.55
N ASN A 162 5.90 19.07 15.04
CA ASN A 162 5.51 20.40 14.52
C ASN A 162 5.97 20.68 13.07
N LYS A 163 6.35 19.67 12.32
CA LYS A 163 6.76 19.76 10.92
C LYS A 163 5.93 18.77 10.11
N GLU A 164 5.20 19.28 9.12
CA GLU A 164 4.57 18.47 8.09
C GLU A 164 5.67 17.76 7.32
N TYR A 165 5.63 16.41 7.29
CA TYR A 165 6.49 15.66 6.40
C TYR A 165 5.66 15.11 5.23
N LYS A 166 6.29 15.06 4.08
CA LYS A 166 5.67 14.57 2.85
C LYS A 166 5.77 13.05 2.76
N ILE A 167 4.68 12.45 2.40
CA ILE A 167 4.63 11.06 1.95
C ILE A 167 4.50 11.07 0.43
N TRP A 168 5.35 10.33 -0.21
CA TRP A 168 5.31 10.15 -1.66
C TRP A 168 4.47 8.92 -2.01
N TYR A 169 3.79 8.97 -3.14
CA TYR A 169 3.05 7.84 -3.67
C TYR A 169 3.37 7.59 -5.14
N VAL A 170 3.13 6.37 -5.56
CA VAL A 170 3.12 5.95 -6.95
C VAL A 170 1.95 5.01 -7.20
N ILE A 171 1.27 5.20 -8.33
CA ILE A 171 0.21 4.32 -8.82
C ILE A 171 0.75 3.60 -10.04
N LEU A 172 0.83 2.28 -9.92
CA LEU A 172 1.29 1.40 -10.99
C LEU A 172 0.10 0.62 -11.55
N GLN A 173 0.05 0.45 -12.87
CA GLN A 173 -0.92 -0.40 -13.54
C GLN A 173 -0.20 -1.54 -14.26
N LYS A 174 -0.67 -2.78 -14.07
CA LYS A 174 -0.20 -3.95 -14.81
C LYS A 174 -0.55 -3.82 -16.30
N ASN A 175 0.43 -4.01 -17.16
CA ASN A 175 0.29 -3.99 -18.62
C ASN A 175 -0.44 -5.22 -19.16
#